data_99f4ef05fef01dabda813a3895e115df
#
_entry.id   99f4ef05fef01dabda813a3895e115df
#
_cell.length_a   1.000
_cell.length_b   1.000
_cell.length_c   1.000
_cell.angle_alpha   90.00
_cell.angle_beta   90.00
_cell.angle_gamma   90.00
#
_symmetry.space_group_name_H-M   'P 1'
#
loop_
_entity.id
_entity.type
_entity.pdbx_description
1 polymer ?
#
loop_
_entity_poly.entity_id
_entity_poly.type
_entity_poly.pdbx_seq_one_letter_code
_entity_poly.pdbx_strand_id
1 'polypeptide(L)'
;MKAILFDRGNTLVQFGESDYEAGLKEILGSLDSPETLNLAELHRFEDEFFAKIDFYRERAHLEVNLLHYYELLARYFGVRFNQPYEEICRRYHLAAQRISPITGASHVLDELKRRGYFLGLVTNTSLPHSVVKAEFDQFSLFDYFDTVVCSSEIVFRKPDAAMFEVALRSLNVKPGEALFVGDDYHADIIGAKNAGMKAVWMNPSHHPNPGEVAPDYTISGLEEILQFSEIDGK
;
A
#
# COMPACT_ATOMS: atom_id res chain seq x y z
N MET A 1 -0.36 24.37 -0.93
CA MET A 1 -0.15 22.99 -1.39
C MET A 1 -0.78 22.75 -2.76
N LYS A 2 -0.26 21.80 -3.56
CA LYS A 2 -0.85 21.38 -4.84
C LYS A 2 -1.29 19.93 -4.81
N ALA A 3 -0.57 19.09 -4.08
CA ALA A 3 -0.85 17.66 -3.97
C ALA A 3 -0.88 17.19 -2.51
N ILE A 4 -1.69 16.17 -2.26
CA ILE A 4 -1.73 15.42 -1.01
C ILE A 4 -1.59 13.95 -1.35
N LEU A 5 -0.53 13.34 -0.86
CA LEU A 5 -0.23 11.93 -1.06
C LEU A 5 -0.53 11.17 0.22
N PHE A 6 -1.04 9.97 0.09
CA PHE A 6 -1.45 9.13 1.21
C PHE A 6 -0.74 7.78 1.17
N ASP A 7 -0.40 7.27 2.34
CA ASP A 7 -0.22 5.83 2.50
C ASP A 7 -1.56 5.11 2.44
N ARG A 8 -1.51 3.79 2.31
CA ARG A 8 -2.68 2.91 2.19
C ARG A 8 -3.15 2.40 3.55
N GLY A 9 -2.32 1.56 4.20
CA GLY A 9 -2.67 0.83 5.40
C GLY A 9 -2.76 1.72 6.63
N ASN A 10 -3.74 1.51 7.52
CA ASN A 10 -3.98 2.33 8.72
C ASN A 10 -4.06 3.84 8.47
N THR A 11 -4.04 4.25 7.21
CA THR A 11 -4.18 5.65 6.77
C THR A 11 -5.48 5.86 5.99
N LEU A 12 -5.72 5.09 4.93
CA LEU A 12 -6.97 5.14 4.15
C LEU A 12 -7.84 3.90 4.33
N VAL A 13 -7.21 2.75 4.57
CA VAL A 13 -7.88 1.48 4.87
C VAL A 13 -7.29 0.85 6.10
N GLN A 14 -8.11 0.13 6.85
CA GLN A 14 -7.67 -0.69 7.98
C GLN A 14 -7.84 -2.17 7.65
N PHE A 15 -6.91 -2.97 8.17
CA PHE A 15 -6.93 -4.41 8.04
C PHE A 15 -7.59 -5.02 9.27
N GLY A 16 -8.56 -5.90 9.03
CA GLY A 16 -9.16 -6.75 10.06
C GLY A 16 -8.41 -8.06 10.24
N GLU A 17 -9.08 -9.02 10.83
CA GLU A 17 -8.52 -10.37 11.00
C GLU A 17 -8.31 -11.04 9.63
N SER A 18 -7.11 -11.59 9.43
CA SER A 18 -6.71 -12.25 8.18
C SER A 18 -7.04 -13.74 8.23
N ASP A 19 -7.56 -14.27 7.12
CA ASP A 19 -7.78 -15.70 6.89
C ASP A 19 -6.83 -16.21 5.79
N TYR A 20 -5.58 -16.40 6.17
CA TYR A 20 -4.55 -16.85 5.21
C TYR A 20 -4.88 -18.20 4.60
N GLU A 21 -5.53 -19.11 5.35
CA GLU A 21 -5.92 -20.43 4.83
C GLU A 21 -6.96 -20.30 3.71
N ALA A 22 -7.91 -19.36 3.83
CA ALA A 22 -8.84 -19.08 2.74
C ALA A 22 -8.10 -18.58 1.48
N GLY A 23 -7.10 -17.73 1.64
CA GLY A 23 -6.25 -17.29 0.53
C GLY A 23 -5.50 -18.43 -0.14
N LEU A 24 -4.85 -19.31 0.64
CA LEU A 24 -4.13 -20.47 0.11
C LEU A 24 -5.06 -21.44 -0.65
N LYS A 25 -6.30 -21.60 -0.20
CA LYS A 25 -7.32 -22.38 -0.92
C LYS A 25 -7.65 -21.80 -2.30
N GLU A 26 -7.62 -20.47 -2.45
CA GLU A 26 -7.78 -19.83 -3.76
C GLU A 26 -6.63 -20.16 -4.71
N ILE A 27 -5.39 -20.23 -4.20
CA ILE A 27 -4.23 -20.67 -4.99
C ILE A 27 -4.42 -22.10 -5.46
N LEU A 28 -4.72 -23.03 -4.54
CA LEU A 28 -4.94 -24.45 -4.86
C LEU A 28 -6.09 -24.64 -5.85
N GLY A 29 -7.19 -23.93 -5.66
CA GLY A 29 -8.35 -23.97 -6.57
C GLY A 29 -8.08 -23.39 -7.96
N SER A 30 -6.98 -22.68 -8.13
CA SER A 30 -6.54 -22.11 -9.41
C SER A 30 -5.53 -23.00 -10.15
N LEU A 31 -5.19 -24.20 -9.63
CA LEU A 31 -4.35 -25.16 -10.32
C LEU A 31 -5.14 -25.96 -11.37
N ASP A 32 -4.48 -26.34 -12.47
CA ASP A 32 -5.05 -27.25 -13.46
C ASP A 32 -5.38 -28.62 -12.85
N SER A 33 -4.57 -29.05 -11.88
CA SER A 33 -4.70 -30.29 -11.14
C SER A 33 -4.51 -30.03 -9.64
N PRO A 34 -5.59 -29.67 -8.91
CA PRO A 34 -5.50 -29.29 -7.50
C PRO A 34 -4.91 -30.34 -6.56
N GLU A 35 -4.98 -31.63 -6.95
CA GLU A 35 -4.44 -32.77 -6.20
C GLU A 35 -2.91 -32.86 -6.21
N THR A 36 -2.22 -32.08 -7.05
CA THR A 36 -0.76 -32.13 -7.21
C THR A 36 0.00 -31.39 -6.12
N LEU A 37 -0.67 -30.55 -5.36
CA LEU A 37 -0.09 -29.75 -4.27
C LEU A 37 -1.10 -29.66 -3.12
N ASN A 38 -0.64 -29.91 -1.90
CA ASN A 38 -1.49 -29.81 -0.73
C ASN A 38 -1.24 -28.51 0.05
N LEU A 39 -2.18 -28.18 0.93
CA LEU A 39 -2.17 -26.95 1.71
C LEU A 39 -0.90 -26.81 2.58
N ALA A 40 -0.41 -27.90 3.18
CA ALA A 40 0.75 -27.85 4.07
C ALA A 40 2.05 -27.59 3.30
N GLU A 41 2.18 -28.12 2.10
CA GLU A 41 3.32 -27.87 1.21
C GLU A 41 3.33 -26.43 0.74
N LEU A 42 2.17 -25.91 0.33
CA LEU A 42 2.01 -24.53 -0.11
C LEU A 42 2.32 -23.57 1.04
N HIS A 43 1.80 -23.80 2.23
CA HIS A 43 2.05 -22.97 3.41
C HIS A 43 3.55 -22.90 3.74
N ARG A 44 4.23 -24.05 3.75
CA ARG A 44 5.67 -24.09 4.01
C ARG A 44 6.47 -23.33 2.96
N PHE A 45 6.10 -23.46 1.69
CA PHE A 45 6.76 -22.75 0.60
C PHE A 45 6.57 -21.23 0.75
N GLU A 46 5.37 -20.78 1.12
CA GLU A 46 5.05 -19.38 1.36
C GLU A 46 5.88 -18.82 2.51
N ASP A 47 5.92 -19.52 3.66
CA ASP A 47 6.73 -19.12 4.82
C ASP A 47 8.21 -18.96 4.46
N GLU A 48 8.78 -19.95 3.74
CA GLU A 48 10.18 -19.89 3.30
C GLU A 48 10.45 -18.76 2.30
N PHE A 49 9.51 -18.48 1.41
CA PHE A 49 9.61 -17.40 0.44
C PHE A 49 9.59 -16.04 1.13
N PHE A 50 8.60 -15.78 1.97
CA PHE A 50 8.47 -14.48 2.62
C PHE A 50 9.58 -14.24 3.64
N ALA A 51 10.04 -15.24 4.38
CA ALA A 51 11.17 -15.09 5.28
C ALA A 51 12.46 -14.60 4.55
N LYS A 52 12.67 -15.05 3.30
CA LYS A 52 13.79 -14.56 2.48
C LYS A 52 13.55 -13.13 1.98
N ILE A 53 12.33 -12.81 1.57
CA ILE A 53 11.98 -11.48 1.07
C ILE A 53 12.06 -10.44 2.18
N ASP A 54 11.60 -10.76 3.39
CA ASP A 54 11.63 -9.84 4.53
C ASP A 54 13.05 -9.41 4.89
N PHE A 55 14.02 -10.29 4.72
CA PHE A 55 15.43 -9.91 4.86
C PHE A 55 15.82 -8.75 3.92
N TYR A 56 15.38 -8.78 2.66
CA TYR A 56 15.68 -7.71 1.70
C TYR A 56 14.84 -6.46 1.96
N ARG A 57 13.60 -6.61 2.40
CA ARG A 57 12.72 -5.49 2.79
C ARG A 57 13.34 -4.69 3.92
N GLU A 58 13.80 -5.36 4.97
CA GLU A 58 14.38 -4.71 6.15
C GLU A 58 15.76 -4.09 5.89
N ARG A 59 16.59 -4.76 5.09
CA ARG A 59 17.98 -4.38 4.91
C ARG A 59 18.23 -3.43 3.75
N ALA A 60 17.45 -3.54 2.68
CA ALA A 60 17.70 -2.86 1.42
C ALA A 60 16.49 -2.05 0.93
N HIS A 61 15.39 -2.04 1.67
CA HIS A 61 14.14 -1.41 1.27
C HIS A 61 13.68 -1.84 -0.14
N LEU A 62 13.85 -3.13 -0.46
CA LEU A 62 13.44 -3.71 -1.74
C LEU A 62 12.10 -4.42 -1.60
N GLU A 63 11.32 -4.40 -2.68
CA GLU A 63 10.04 -5.09 -2.78
C GLU A 63 10.05 -6.13 -3.89
N VAL A 64 9.20 -7.13 -3.76
CA VAL A 64 8.95 -8.16 -4.77
C VAL A 64 7.48 -8.10 -5.18
N ASN A 65 7.23 -8.14 -6.48
CA ASN A 65 5.88 -8.29 -7.01
C ASN A 65 5.41 -9.74 -6.84
N LEU A 66 4.23 -9.95 -6.26
CA LEU A 66 3.66 -11.29 -6.05
C LEU A 66 3.43 -12.08 -7.34
N LEU A 67 3.42 -11.46 -8.50
CA LEU A 67 3.37 -12.22 -9.76
C LEU A 67 4.60 -13.11 -9.92
N HIS A 68 5.77 -12.68 -9.44
CA HIS A 68 6.98 -13.50 -9.44
C HIS A 68 6.90 -14.67 -8.44
N TYR A 69 6.17 -14.49 -7.34
CA TYR A 69 5.91 -15.57 -6.40
C TYR A 69 5.13 -16.71 -7.08
N TYR A 70 4.06 -16.42 -7.83
CA TYR A 70 3.27 -17.42 -8.54
C TYR A 70 4.07 -18.12 -9.65
N GLU A 71 4.91 -17.37 -10.37
CA GLU A 71 5.84 -17.94 -11.34
C GLU A 71 6.82 -18.91 -10.69
N LEU A 72 7.40 -18.52 -9.54
CA LEU A 72 8.33 -19.36 -8.80
C LEU A 72 7.64 -20.62 -8.25
N LEU A 73 6.43 -20.48 -7.70
CA LEU A 73 5.62 -21.58 -7.18
C LEU A 73 5.31 -22.58 -8.30
N ALA A 74 4.87 -22.12 -9.46
CA ALA A 74 4.58 -22.97 -10.61
C ALA A 74 5.80 -23.80 -11.04
N ARG A 75 6.97 -23.19 -11.09
CA ARG A 75 8.23 -23.86 -11.47
C ARG A 75 8.72 -24.82 -10.40
N TYR A 76 8.63 -24.44 -9.13
CA TYR A 76 9.15 -25.24 -8.02
C TYR A 76 8.38 -26.55 -7.86
N PHE A 77 7.05 -26.51 -7.95
CA PHE A 77 6.19 -27.69 -7.82
C PHE A 77 5.88 -28.36 -9.17
N GLY A 78 6.29 -27.78 -10.30
CA GLY A 78 5.95 -28.31 -11.63
C GLY A 78 4.46 -28.25 -11.96
N VAL A 79 3.73 -27.32 -11.34
CA VAL A 79 2.28 -27.15 -11.52
C VAL A 79 1.96 -26.07 -12.56
N ARG A 80 0.71 -26.07 -13.04
CA ARG A 80 0.17 -25.03 -13.92
C ARG A 80 -1.07 -24.42 -13.30
N PHE A 81 -1.28 -23.14 -13.59
CA PHE A 81 -2.46 -22.42 -13.19
C PHE A 81 -3.44 -22.28 -14.37
N ASN A 82 -4.74 -22.37 -14.07
CA ASN A 82 -5.84 -22.20 -15.02
C ASN A 82 -6.33 -20.73 -15.12
N GLN A 83 -5.69 -19.83 -14.39
CA GLN A 83 -5.98 -18.41 -14.34
C GLN A 83 -4.69 -17.59 -14.50
N PRO A 84 -4.77 -16.34 -15.00
CA PRO A 84 -3.64 -15.39 -14.92
C PRO A 84 -3.19 -15.16 -13.46
N TYR A 85 -1.90 -14.97 -13.24
CA TYR A 85 -1.34 -14.73 -11.90
C TYR A 85 -1.96 -13.52 -11.20
N GLU A 86 -2.32 -12.48 -11.93
CA GLU A 86 -3.01 -11.32 -11.36
C GLU A 86 -4.37 -11.69 -10.76
N GLU A 87 -5.13 -12.54 -11.45
CA GLU A 87 -6.43 -13.00 -10.96
C GLU A 87 -6.28 -13.90 -9.73
N ILE A 88 -5.27 -14.76 -9.71
CA ILE A 88 -4.96 -15.58 -8.53
C ILE A 88 -4.58 -14.71 -7.35
N CYS A 89 -3.70 -13.72 -7.58
CA CYS A 89 -3.29 -12.76 -6.57
C CYS A 89 -4.49 -11.97 -6.01
N ARG A 90 -5.38 -11.52 -6.88
CA ARG A 90 -6.61 -10.82 -6.49
C ARG A 90 -7.52 -11.70 -5.64
N ARG A 91 -7.78 -12.94 -6.05
CA ARG A 91 -8.63 -13.89 -5.33
C ARG A 91 -8.03 -14.23 -3.97
N TYR A 92 -6.73 -14.54 -3.93
CA TYR A 92 -5.99 -14.74 -2.68
C TYR A 92 -6.17 -13.56 -1.73
N HIS A 93 -5.89 -12.36 -2.20
CA HIS A 93 -5.93 -11.16 -1.37
C HIS A 93 -7.34 -10.88 -0.82
N LEU A 94 -8.36 -10.98 -1.66
CA LEU A 94 -9.75 -10.73 -1.24
C LEU A 94 -10.30 -11.83 -0.31
N ALA A 95 -9.80 -13.07 -0.42
CA ALA A 95 -10.17 -14.15 0.49
C ALA A 95 -9.42 -14.06 1.82
N ALA A 96 -8.12 -13.73 1.78
CA ALA A 96 -7.25 -13.71 2.95
C ALA A 96 -7.40 -12.45 3.81
N GLN A 97 -7.75 -11.30 3.23
CA GLN A 97 -7.72 -10.01 3.91
C GLN A 97 -9.12 -9.42 4.06
N ARG A 98 -9.49 -9.10 5.29
CA ARG A 98 -10.65 -8.26 5.57
C ARG A 98 -10.21 -6.81 5.65
N ILE A 99 -10.73 -5.99 4.77
CA ILE A 99 -10.34 -4.59 4.63
C ILE A 99 -11.57 -3.71 4.73
N SER A 100 -11.43 -2.57 5.38
CA SER A 100 -12.47 -1.55 5.42
C SER A 100 -11.85 -0.15 5.35
N PRO A 101 -12.56 0.83 4.79
CA PRO A 101 -12.09 2.21 4.79
C PRO A 101 -11.93 2.75 6.21
N ILE A 102 -10.92 3.59 6.42
CA ILE A 102 -10.82 4.41 7.63
C ILE A 102 -12.00 5.40 7.65
N THR A 103 -12.52 5.64 8.84
CA THR A 103 -13.62 6.60 9.03
C THR A 103 -13.25 7.96 8.43
N GLY A 104 -14.15 8.51 7.62
CA GLY A 104 -13.95 9.79 6.97
C GLY A 104 -13.14 9.74 5.67
N ALA A 105 -12.54 8.61 5.26
CA ALA A 105 -11.67 8.55 4.09
C ALA A 105 -12.34 9.06 2.82
N SER A 106 -13.54 8.56 2.48
CA SER A 106 -14.29 9.01 1.30
C SER A 106 -14.60 10.50 1.36
N HIS A 107 -15.06 11.01 2.51
CA HIS A 107 -15.38 12.42 2.69
C HIS A 107 -14.15 13.31 2.51
N VAL A 108 -13.01 12.92 3.09
CA VAL A 108 -11.77 13.69 2.99
C VAL A 108 -11.25 13.71 1.56
N LEU A 109 -11.22 12.58 0.88
CA LEU A 109 -10.77 12.51 -0.51
C LEU A 109 -11.67 13.34 -1.45
N ASP A 110 -12.99 13.26 -1.29
CA ASP A 110 -13.95 14.04 -2.06
C ASP A 110 -13.73 15.55 -1.85
N GLU A 111 -13.66 15.98 -0.60
CA GLU A 111 -13.47 17.40 -0.26
C GLU A 111 -12.13 17.94 -0.78
N LEU A 112 -11.05 17.17 -0.70
CA LEU A 112 -9.75 17.56 -1.24
C LEU A 112 -9.78 17.68 -2.78
N LYS A 113 -10.45 16.75 -3.47
CA LYS A 113 -10.68 16.86 -4.94
C LYS A 113 -11.49 18.08 -5.27
N ARG A 114 -12.57 18.36 -4.52
CA ARG A 114 -13.42 19.54 -4.71
C ARG A 114 -12.64 20.85 -4.52
N ARG A 115 -11.64 20.85 -3.61
CA ARG A 115 -10.70 21.99 -3.41
C ARG A 115 -9.62 22.07 -4.48
N GLY A 116 -9.57 21.14 -5.44
CA GLY A 116 -8.66 21.15 -6.58
C GLY A 116 -7.25 20.63 -6.29
N TYR A 117 -7.08 19.77 -5.27
CA TYR A 117 -5.81 19.11 -5.00
C TYR A 117 -5.63 17.90 -5.91
N PHE A 118 -4.39 17.66 -6.35
CA PHE A 118 -3.99 16.34 -6.85
C PHE A 118 -3.86 15.38 -5.68
N LEU A 119 -4.40 14.16 -5.85
CA LEU A 119 -4.31 13.11 -4.84
C LEU A 119 -3.46 11.95 -5.34
N GLY A 120 -2.62 11.40 -4.49
CA GLY A 120 -1.82 10.23 -4.80
C GLY A 120 -1.87 9.18 -3.70
N LEU A 121 -1.76 7.92 -4.11
CA LEU A 121 -1.56 6.77 -3.23
C LEU A 121 -0.13 6.28 -3.40
N VAL A 122 0.64 6.17 -2.31
CA VAL A 122 2.03 5.67 -2.33
C VAL A 122 2.18 4.61 -1.25
N THR A 123 2.23 3.35 -1.66
CA THR A 123 2.12 2.22 -0.73
C THR A 123 3.27 1.22 -0.84
N ASN A 124 3.76 0.76 0.32
CA ASN A 124 4.63 -0.40 0.43
C ASN A 124 3.77 -1.66 0.35
N THR A 125 3.85 -2.37 -0.76
CA THR A 125 3.05 -3.58 -1.00
C THR A 125 3.70 -4.50 -2.02
N SER A 126 3.54 -5.80 -1.85
CA SER A 126 3.87 -6.79 -2.89
C SER A 126 2.77 -6.98 -3.92
N LEU A 127 1.58 -6.43 -3.66
CA LEU A 127 0.44 -6.55 -4.57
C LEU A 127 0.70 -5.81 -5.88
N PRO A 128 0.36 -6.39 -7.04
CA PRO A 128 0.30 -5.65 -8.29
C PRO A 128 -0.66 -4.46 -8.18
N HIS A 129 -0.40 -3.41 -8.94
CA HIS A 129 -1.28 -2.23 -9.02
C HIS A 129 -2.75 -2.60 -9.29
N SER A 130 -3.01 -3.58 -10.16
CA SER A 130 -4.37 -4.05 -10.49
C SER A 130 -5.12 -4.62 -9.27
N VAL A 131 -4.41 -5.25 -8.34
CA VAL A 131 -5.01 -5.80 -7.11
C VAL A 131 -5.28 -4.68 -6.10
N VAL A 132 -4.37 -3.72 -5.95
CA VAL A 132 -4.61 -2.51 -5.13
C VAL A 132 -5.82 -1.74 -5.68
N LYS A 133 -5.93 -1.62 -7.02
CA LYS A 133 -7.12 -1.03 -7.65
C LYS A 133 -8.38 -1.77 -7.27
N ALA A 134 -8.42 -3.08 -7.44
CA ALA A 134 -9.58 -3.90 -7.12
C ALA A 134 -9.99 -3.82 -5.65
N GLU A 135 -9.03 -3.63 -4.74
CA GLU A 135 -9.29 -3.39 -3.31
C GLU A 135 -10.03 -2.07 -3.09
N PHE A 136 -9.53 -0.97 -3.66
CA PHE A 136 -10.11 0.35 -3.48
C PHE A 136 -11.44 0.53 -4.24
N ASP A 137 -11.62 -0.18 -5.37
CA ASP A 137 -12.87 -0.19 -6.14
C ASP A 137 -14.07 -0.71 -5.32
N GLN A 138 -13.84 -1.64 -4.37
CA GLN A 138 -14.88 -2.14 -3.46
C GLN A 138 -15.53 -1.02 -2.63
N PHE A 139 -14.78 0.06 -2.41
CA PHE A 139 -15.19 1.20 -1.60
C PHE A 139 -15.43 2.47 -2.45
N SER A 140 -15.31 2.37 -3.78
CA SER A 140 -15.36 3.51 -4.71
C SER A 140 -14.34 4.62 -4.37
N LEU A 141 -13.15 4.22 -3.91
CA LEU A 141 -12.10 5.15 -3.52
C LEU A 141 -10.99 5.29 -4.56
N PHE A 142 -10.87 4.36 -5.52
CA PHE A 142 -9.74 4.36 -6.44
C PHE A 142 -9.72 5.59 -7.36
N ASP A 143 -10.87 6.01 -7.85
CA ASP A 143 -11.00 7.09 -8.84
C ASP A 143 -10.69 8.49 -8.28
N TYR A 144 -10.48 8.62 -6.97
CA TYR A 144 -9.98 9.87 -6.40
C TYR A 144 -8.50 10.13 -6.69
N PHE A 145 -7.72 9.09 -6.98
CA PHE A 145 -6.27 9.24 -7.13
C PHE A 145 -5.86 9.59 -8.55
N ASP A 146 -5.09 10.67 -8.68
CA ASP A 146 -4.45 11.09 -9.93
C ASP A 146 -3.17 10.29 -10.20
N THR A 147 -2.60 9.67 -9.16
CA THR A 147 -1.44 8.75 -9.25
C THR A 147 -1.50 7.69 -8.18
N VAL A 148 -1.06 6.48 -8.53
CA VAL A 148 -0.90 5.36 -7.59
C VAL A 148 0.47 4.75 -7.79
N VAL A 149 1.26 4.68 -6.72
CA VAL A 149 2.63 4.14 -6.71
C VAL A 149 2.69 2.97 -5.75
N CYS A 150 2.86 1.77 -6.29
CA CYS A 150 3.06 0.53 -5.54
C CYS A 150 4.54 0.16 -5.55
N SER A 151 5.13 -0.16 -4.41
CA SER A 151 6.53 -0.59 -4.33
C SER A 151 6.82 -1.83 -5.16
N SER A 152 5.84 -2.71 -5.34
CA SER A 152 5.91 -3.89 -6.21
C SER A 152 6.21 -3.56 -7.68
N GLU A 153 5.85 -2.36 -8.15
CA GLU A 153 6.03 -1.94 -9.54
C GLU A 153 7.37 -1.24 -9.78
N ILE A 154 7.99 -0.72 -8.72
CA ILE A 154 9.25 0.05 -8.82
C ILE A 154 10.41 -0.56 -8.04
N VAL A 155 10.19 -1.70 -7.36
CA VAL A 155 11.18 -2.45 -6.56
C VAL A 155 11.56 -1.78 -5.24
N PHE A 156 11.61 -0.46 -5.16
CA PHE A 156 11.94 0.28 -3.93
C PHE A 156 10.74 0.44 -3.01
N ARG A 157 11.02 0.51 -1.69
CA ARG A 157 10.02 0.72 -0.63
C ARG A 157 10.29 2.04 0.09
N LYS A 158 9.25 2.70 0.58
CA LYS A 158 9.40 3.75 1.60
C LYS A 158 10.22 3.19 2.77
N PRO A 159 11.16 3.93 3.33
CA PRO A 159 11.41 5.37 3.21
C PRO A 159 12.29 5.80 2.02
N ASP A 160 12.56 4.94 1.04
CA ASP A 160 13.36 5.34 -0.13
C ASP A 160 12.65 6.48 -0.87
N ALA A 161 13.41 7.55 -1.19
CA ALA A 161 12.89 8.74 -1.85
C ALA A 161 12.29 8.45 -3.24
N ALA A 162 12.73 7.38 -3.91
CA ALA A 162 12.22 7.00 -5.23
C ALA A 162 10.70 6.83 -5.26
N MET A 163 10.11 6.30 -4.18
CA MET A 163 8.65 6.12 -4.05
C MET A 163 7.90 7.46 -4.17
N PHE A 164 8.38 8.45 -3.45
CA PHE A 164 7.78 9.79 -3.42
C PHE A 164 8.07 10.56 -4.71
N GLU A 165 9.29 10.46 -5.23
CA GLU A 165 9.70 11.12 -6.47
C GLU A 165 8.90 10.65 -7.68
N VAL A 166 8.58 9.34 -7.78
CA VAL A 166 7.74 8.81 -8.86
C VAL A 166 6.36 9.46 -8.80
N ALA A 167 5.74 9.52 -7.63
CA ALA A 167 4.43 10.16 -7.46
C ALA A 167 4.47 11.67 -7.80
N LEU A 168 5.47 12.39 -7.30
CA LEU A 168 5.62 13.82 -7.55
C LEU A 168 5.84 14.15 -9.03
N ARG A 169 6.65 13.33 -9.72
CA ARG A 169 6.92 13.49 -11.17
C ARG A 169 5.65 13.24 -11.98
N SER A 170 4.87 12.19 -11.65
CA SER A 170 3.63 11.90 -12.38
C SER A 170 2.60 13.02 -12.27
N LEU A 171 2.58 13.71 -11.13
CA LEU A 171 1.70 14.86 -10.88
C LEU A 171 2.29 16.20 -11.35
N ASN A 172 3.56 16.22 -11.79
CA ASN A 172 4.30 17.45 -12.10
C ASN A 172 4.29 18.48 -10.94
N VAL A 173 4.50 17.99 -9.71
CA VAL A 173 4.50 18.78 -8.47
C VAL A 173 5.88 18.74 -7.83
N LYS A 174 6.32 19.89 -7.28
CA LYS A 174 7.58 19.96 -6.53
C LYS A 174 7.39 19.43 -5.11
N PRO A 175 8.43 18.82 -4.49
CA PRO A 175 8.32 18.29 -3.13
C PRO A 175 7.72 19.25 -2.11
N GLY A 176 8.20 20.51 -2.04
CA GLY A 176 7.70 21.52 -1.12
C GLY A 176 6.26 22.01 -1.39
N GLU A 177 5.63 21.56 -2.49
CA GLU A 177 4.24 21.85 -2.83
C GLU A 177 3.31 20.66 -2.52
N ALA A 178 3.86 19.58 -1.93
CA ALA A 178 3.13 18.36 -1.59
C ALA A 178 3.19 18.05 -0.10
N LEU A 179 2.12 17.40 0.39
CA LEU A 179 1.96 16.90 1.73
C LEU A 179 1.83 15.38 1.66
N PHE A 180 2.51 14.64 2.51
CA PHE A 180 2.34 13.19 2.66
C PHE A 180 1.65 12.86 3.97
N VAL A 181 0.69 11.96 3.94
CA VAL A 181 -0.08 11.50 5.11
C VAL A 181 0.14 10.00 5.27
N GLY A 182 0.61 9.56 6.43
CA GLY A 182 0.83 8.14 6.71
C GLY A 182 0.94 7.83 8.19
N ASP A 183 0.86 6.56 8.56
CA ASP A 183 0.88 6.06 9.93
C ASP A 183 2.25 5.55 10.39
N ASP A 184 3.07 5.06 9.46
CA ASP A 184 4.41 4.56 9.78
C ASP A 184 5.42 5.70 9.88
N TYR A 185 5.92 5.93 11.10
CA TYR A 185 6.88 7.00 11.35
C TYR A 185 8.14 6.87 10.47
N HIS A 186 8.68 5.66 10.31
CA HIS A 186 9.92 5.47 9.56
C HIS A 186 9.67 5.52 8.05
N ALA A 187 8.70 4.76 7.55
CA ALA A 187 8.44 4.69 6.12
C ALA A 187 7.85 6.01 5.59
N ASP A 188 6.89 6.59 6.30
CA ASP A 188 6.09 7.70 5.80
C ASP A 188 6.66 9.07 6.21
N ILE A 189 6.92 9.25 7.51
CA ILE A 189 7.32 10.56 8.01
C ILE A 189 8.78 10.85 7.65
N ILE A 190 9.71 9.96 7.99
CA ILE A 190 11.11 10.13 7.61
C ILE A 190 11.25 10.10 6.09
N GLY A 191 10.56 9.19 5.39
CA GLY A 191 10.63 9.09 3.94
C GLY A 191 10.16 10.36 3.23
N ALA A 192 9.00 10.91 3.60
CA ALA A 192 8.48 12.15 3.02
C ALA A 192 9.38 13.36 3.32
N LYS A 193 9.89 13.48 4.54
CA LYS A 193 10.83 14.55 4.91
C LYS A 193 12.13 14.46 4.12
N ASN A 194 12.68 13.28 3.93
CA ASN A 194 13.89 13.04 3.11
C ASN A 194 13.64 13.37 1.62
N ALA A 195 12.43 13.17 1.13
CA ALA A 195 12.01 13.58 -0.21
C ALA A 195 11.70 15.09 -0.33
N GLY A 196 11.83 15.86 0.76
CA GLY A 196 11.60 17.31 0.79
C GLY A 196 10.12 17.71 0.85
N MET A 197 9.24 16.80 1.21
CA MET A 197 7.81 17.03 1.39
C MET A 197 7.49 17.46 2.83
N LYS A 198 6.29 17.98 3.05
CA LYS A 198 5.70 18.04 4.37
C LYS A 198 5.09 16.69 4.74
N ALA A 199 5.12 16.35 6.03
CA ALA A 199 4.65 15.08 6.54
C ALA A 199 3.58 15.26 7.63
N VAL A 200 2.49 14.51 7.50
CA VAL A 200 1.41 14.39 8.48
C VAL A 200 1.43 12.98 9.05
N TRP A 201 1.61 12.87 10.34
CA TRP A 201 1.59 11.59 11.03
C TRP A 201 0.18 11.24 11.52
N MET A 202 -0.41 10.19 10.93
CA MET A 202 -1.64 9.57 11.42
C MET A 202 -1.31 8.77 12.68
N ASN A 203 -1.64 9.28 13.85
CA ASN A 203 -1.27 8.69 15.13
C ASN A 203 -2.44 8.67 16.13
N PRO A 204 -3.50 7.88 15.85
CA PRO A 204 -4.68 7.81 16.69
C PRO A 204 -4.40 7.30 18.12
N SER A 205 -3.32 6.55 18.30
CA SER A 205 -2.91 6.00 19.61
C SER A 205 -2.04 6.96 20.42
N HIS A 206 -1.74 8.15 19.90
CA HIS A 206 -0.91 9.16 20.58
C HIS A 206 0.47 8.64 21.03
N HIS A 207 1.10 7.79 20.21
CA HIS A 207 2.46 7.36 20.49
C HIS A 207 3.41 8.56 20.53
N PRO A 208 4.41 8.57 21.44
CA PRO A 208 5.42 9.61 21.42
C PRO A 208 6.22 9.53 20.13
N ASN A 209 6.72 10.67 19.66
CA ASN A 209 7.60 10.71 18.50
C ASN A 209 8.86 9.86 18.81
N PRO A 210 9.13 8.78 18.03
CA PRO A 210 10.20 7.84 18.34
C PRO A 210 11.59 8.32 17.92
N GLY A 211 11.71 9.47 17.22
CA GLY A 211 12.97 9.94 16.67
C GLY A 211 13.13 11.46 16.65
N GLU A 212 14.21 11.93 16.01
CA GLU A 212 14.55 13.35 15.93
C GLU A 212 13.78 14.11 14.84
N VAL A 213 13.24 13.39 13.86
CA VAL A 213 12.49 14.00 12.74
C VAL A 213 11.07 14.32 13.20
N ALA A 214 10.73 15.59 13.32
CA ALA A 214 9.36 15.98 13.66
C ALA A 214 8.46 15.96 12.41
N PRO A 215 7.26 15.35 12.48
CA PRO A 215 6.22 15.58 11.49
C PRO A 215 5.81 17.06 11.49
N ASP A 216 5.35 17.57 10.37
CA ASP A 216 4.81 18.96 10.32
C ASP A 216 3.46 19.03 11.06
N TYR A 217 2.69 17.93 11.01
CA TYR A 217 1.43 17.79 11.74
C TYR A 217 1.29 16.34 12.27
N THR A 218 0.56 16.21 13.37
CA THR A 218 0.12 14.90 13.89
C THR A 218 -1.39 14.94 14.04
N ILE A 219 -2.07 13.91 13.54
CA ILE A 219 -3.54 13.80 13.56
C ILE A 219 -3.97 12.46 14.18
N SER A 220 -5.15 12.44 14.76
CA SER A 220 -5.81 11.23 15.27
C SER A 220 -6.88 10.70 14.31
N GLY A 221 -7.31 11.51 13.36
CA GLY A 221 -8.29 11.15 12.33
C GLY A 221 -8.09 11.96 11.05
N LEU A 222 -8.45 11.38 9.91
CA LEU A 222 -8.23 11.97 8.59
C LEU A 222 -8.89 13.34 8.41
N GLU A 223 -10.06 13.57 9.02
CA GLU A 223 -10.83 14.80 8.83
C GLU A 223 -10.09 16.05 9.35
N GLU A 224 -9.13 15.88 10.28
CA GLU A 224 -8.33 16.98 10.80
C GLU A 224 -7.49 17.64 9.70
N ILE A 225 -7.14 16.92 8.63
CA ILE A 225 -6.38 17.46 7.49
C ILE A 225 -7.11 18.63 6.85
N LEU A 226 -8.44 18.57 6.79
CA LEU A 226 -9.26 19.60 6.15
C LEU A 226 -9.19 20.96 6.85
N GLN A 227 -8.68 21.01 8.09
CA GLN A 227 -8.58 22.20 8.92
C GLN A 227 -7.19 22.87 8.83
N PHE A 228 -6.23 22.28 8.13
CA PHE A 228 -4.90 22.88 8.01
C PHE A 228 -4.95 24.15 7.16
N SER A 229 -4.35 25.23 7.67
CA SER A 229 -4.33 26.53 6.99
C SER A 229 -3.75 26.48 5.56
N GLU A 230 -2.89 25.51 5.30
CA GLU A 230 -2.28 25.28 3.98
C GLU A 230 -3.25 24.60 2.99
N ILE A 231 -4.34 24.03 3.51
CA ILE A 231 -5.39 23.31 2.77
C ILE A 231 -6.69 24.11 2.75
N ASP A 232 -6.92 24.95 3.75
CA ASP A 232 -8.17 25.72 3.92
C ASP A 232 -8.29 26.95 2.98
N GLY A 233 -7.27 27.27 2.21
CA GLY A 233 -7.14 28.53 1.46
C GLY A 233 -7.31 28.43 -0.06
N LYS A 234 -7.92 27.36 -0.61
CA LYS A 234 -8.18 27.27 -2.05
C LYS A 234 -9.66 27.23 -2.39
#